data_973f984259804d5e6a1c6f0415462be5
#
_entry.id   973f984259804d5e6a1c6f0415462be5
#
_cell.length_a   1.000
_cell.length_b   1.000
_cell.length_c   1.000
_cell.angle_alpha   90.00
_cell.angle_beta   90.00
_cell.angle_gamma   90.00
#
_symmetry.space_group_name_H-M   'P 1'
#
loop_
_entity.id
_entity.type
_entity.pdbx_description
1 polymer ?
#
loop_
_entity_poly.entity_id
_entity_poly.type
_entity_poly.pdbx_seq_one_letter_code
_entity_poly.pdbx_strand_id
1 'polypeptide(L)'
;IVFDEYHRCKGDKSQNAKLMYSAKKQGYKLLLLGATSFSSPIEMKALGYALGLHDWSGWWKWCLQNNCVHGDWGGLVYRASPEHLEYLHQQVYGKGSRIRVKDLPDGAFPDSVVEANTYQLNSKSDSEEVDLLYTEMNEELASLRARTQEDADPELPLTIMLRARQQVELLKAPLFVSMIKDHVKDGKSVAVFLNYKETLFAIAERIEEIPKSYIHGDQKDSERISEIDDFQRDKSQVILCTLSAGGVGINLHDINGTRPRVSLISPSFSAIDLKQALGRIHRAGGKSPALQYIVFAEDTIEADVCEKVKRKLTNIDMINDNDVTLIDFNSNPKNK
;
A
#
# COMPACT_ATOMS: atom_id res chain seq x y z
N ILE A 1 22.38 -14.03 -8.80
CA ILE A 1 21.24 -14.19 -7.89
C ILE A 1 20.16 -13.21 -8.33
N VAL A 2 18.91 -13.69 -8.44
CA VAL A 2 17.74 -12.87 -8.77
C VAL A 2 16.98 -12.59 -7.48
N PHE A 3 16.68 -11.30 -7.25
CA PHE A 3 15.78 -10.84 -6.20
C PHE A 3 14.49 -10.35 -6.86
N ASP A 4 13.47 -11.20 -6.85
CA ASP A 4 12.14 -10.81 -7.27
C ASP A 4 11.44 -10.05 -6.13
N GLU A 5 10.65 -9.04 -6.49
CA GLU A 5 10.02 -8.11 -5.53
C GLU A 5 11.06 -7.53 -4.54
N TYR A 6 12.17 -6.99 -5.09
CA TYR A 6 13.31 -6.51 -4.30
C TYR A 6 12.94 -5.45 -3.24
N HIS A 7 11.78 -4.80 -3.33
CA HIS A 7 11.28 -3.88 -2.30
C HIS A 7 11.11 -4.59 -0.93
N ARG A 8 11.01 -5.93 -0.89
CA ARG A 8 11.02 -6.71 0.36
C ARG A 8 12.37 -6.70 1.08
N CYS A 9 13.40 -6.14 0.47
CA CYS A 9 14.71 -5.94 1.09
C CYS A 9 14.87 -4.54 1.74
N LYS A 10 13.80 -3.73 1.85
CA LYS A 10 13.86 -2.37 2.40
C LYS A 10 14.23 -2.29 3.89
N GLY A 11 13.82 -3.26 4.68
CA GLY A 11 14.14 -3.32 6.12
C GLY A 11 15.53 -3.90 6.34
N ASP A 12 16.49 -3.11 6.84
CA ASP A 12 17.89 -3.49 7.01
C ASP A 12 18.13 -4.70 7.93
N LYS A 13 17.21 -4.96 8.86
CA LYS A 13 17.22 -6.12 9.75
C LYS A 13 16.53 -7.36 9.17
N SER A 14 15.82 -7.23 8.05
CA SER A 14 15.12 -8.35 7.42
C SER A 14 16.07 -9.41 6.87
N GLN A 15 15.62 -10.66 6.82
CA GLN A 15 16.42 -11.76 6.25
C GLN A 15 16.76 -11.50 4.77
N ASN A 16 15.81 -10.93 4.00
CA ASN A 16 16.03 -10.59 2.60
C ASN A 16 17.10 -9.52 2.41
N ALA A 17 17.12 -8.48 3.26
CA ALA A 17 18.17 -7.46 3.21
C ALA A 17 19.54 -8.03 3.58
N LYS A 18 19.62 -8.90 4.59
CA LYS A 18 20.84 -9.60 4.98
C LYS A 18 21.36 -10.51 3.86
N LEU A 19 20.45 -11.22 3.17
CA LEU A 19 20.80 -12.05 2.04
C LEU A 19 21.35 -11.21 0.89
N MET A 20 20.70 -10.11 0.53
CA MET A 20 21.14 -9.18 -0.52
C MET A 20 22.52 -8.57 -0.19
N TYR A 21 22.72 -8.14 1.05
CA TYR A 21 24.01 -7.65 1.53
C TYR A 21 25.12 -8.71 1.39
N SER A 22 24.85 -9.94 1.87
CA SER A 22 25.82 -11.03 1.84
C SER A 22 26.18 -11.45 0.41
N ALA A 23 25.19 -11.53 -0.48
CA ALA A 23 25.37 -11.85 -1.88
C ALA A 23 26.24 -10.79 -2.58
N LYS A 24 25.95 -9.50 -2.36
CA LYS A 24 26.75 -8.40 -2.90
C LYS A 24 28.19 -8.41 -2.36
N LYS A 25 28.34 -8.59 -1.04
CA LYS A 25 29.65 -8.62 -0.38
C LYS A 25 30.54 -9.76 -0.89
N GLN A 26 29.94 -10.91 -1.26
CA GLN A 26 30.64 -12.05 -1.83
C GLN A 26 30.92 -11.91 -3.35
N GLY A 27 30.55 -10.79 -3.95
CA GLY A 27 30.82 -10.50 -5.38
C GLY A 27 29.85 -11.16 -6.36
N TYR A 28 28.70 -11.71 -5.90
CA TYR A 28 27.71 -12.24 -6.81
C TYR A 28 27.09 -11.16 -7.70
N LYS A 29 26.84 -11.49 -8.96
CA LYS A 29 26.00 -10.66 -9.84
C LYS A 29 24.56 -10.72 -9.36
N LEU A 30 23.95 -9.55 -9.17
CA LEU A 30 22.57 -9.41 -8.71
C LEU A 30 21.69 -8.88 -9.83
N LEU A 31 20.51 -9.49 -10.00
CA LEU A 31 19.42 -8.96 -10.80
C LEU A 31 18.25 -8.66 -9.85
N LEU A 32 17.81 -7.40 -9.84
CA LEU A 32 16.75 -6.92 -8.97
C LEU A 32 15.51 -6.66 -9.83
N LEU A 33 14.44 -7.41 -9.59
CA LEU A 33 13.17 -7.30 -10.31
C LEU A 33 12.09 -6.76 -9.37
N GLY A 34 11.23 -5.89 -9.87
CA GLY A 34 10.10 -5.36 -9.10
C GLY A 34 9.41 -4.21 -9.82
N ALA A 35 8.11 -4.09 -9.62
CA ALA A 35 7.30 -3.02 -10.20
C ALA A 35 7.34 -1.73 -9.36
N THR A 36 7.61 -1.85 -8.07
CA THR A 36 7.61 -0.74 -7.11
C THR A 36 8.93 -0.76 -6.36
N SER A 37 9.63 0.38 -6.29
CA SER A 37 10.96 0.41 -5.67
C SER A 37 10.90 0.85 -4.19
N PHE A 38 10.81 2.12 -3.95
CA PHE A 38 10.89 2.73 -2.61
C PHE A 38 10.24 4.12 -2.64
N SER A 39 9.91 4.66 -1.47
CA SER A 39 9.32 5.99 -1.32
C SER A 39 10.31 7.04 -0.80
N SER A 40 11.49 6.60 -0.36
CA SER A 40 12.50 7.48 0.24
C SER A 40 13.88 6.83 0.29
N PRO A 41 14.96 7.61 0.42
CA PRO A 41 16.31 7.09 0.65
C PRO A 41 16.44 6.22 1.89
N ILE A 42 15.59 6.44 2.88
CA ILE A 42 15.60 5.70 4.15
C ILE A 42 15.34 4.20 3.94
N GLU A 43 14.53 3.85 2.95
CA GLU A 43 14.20 2.47 2.60
C GLU A 43 15.28 1.78 1.75
N MET A 44 16.34 2.51 1.33
CA MET A 44 17.27 2.06 0.31
C MET A 44 18.57 1.45 0.83
N LYS A 45 18.71 1.14 2.13
CA LYS A 45 20.00 0.67 2.66
C LYS A 45 20.54 -0.56 1.92
N ALA A 46 19.74 -1.61 1.77
CA ALA A 46 20.17 -2.82 1.06
C ALA A 46 20.22 -2.61 -0.47
N LEU A 47 19.20 -1.96 -1.02
CA LEU A 47 19.10 -1.68 -2.46
C LEU A 47 20.22 -0.73 -2.92
N GLY A 48 20.43 0.40 -2.25
CA GLY A 48 21.46 1.36 -2.61
C GLY A 48 22.87 0.77 -2.53
N TYR A 49 23.12 -0.09 -1.52
CA TYR A 49 24.37 -0.85 -1.45
C TYR A 49 24.50 -1.83 -2.62
N ALA A 50 23.44 -2.57 -2.95
CA ALA A 50 23.45 -3.49 -4.10
C ALA A 50 23.72 -2.78 -5.42
N LEU A 51 23.14 -1.60 -5.62
CA LEU A 51 23.36 -0.73 -6.78
C LEU A 51 24.71 0.03 -6.74
N GLY A 52 25.43 0.03 -5.61
CA GLY A 52 26.68 0.77 -5.44
C GLY A 52 26.46 2.28 -5.39
N LEU A 53 25.36 2.74 -4.81
CA LEU A 53 25.10 4.16 -4.55
C LEU A 53 25.79 4.64 -3.27
N HIS A 54 26.02 3.74 -2.34
CA HIS A 54 26.73 3.97 -1.08
C HIS A 54 27.30 2.66 -0.53
N ASP A 55 28.27 2.76 0.38
CA ASP A 55 28.72 1.64 1.20
C ASP A 55 27.70 1.32 2.29
N TRP A 56 27.69 0.08 2.80
CA TRP A 56 26.75 -0.34 3.81
C TRP A 56 26.76 0.54 5.08
N SER A 57 27.93 0.89 5.56
CA SER A 57 28.11 1.80 6.70
C SER A 57 27.90 3.27 6.33
N GLY A 58 28.04 3.63 5.07
CA GLY A 58 27.86 5.00 4.56
C GLY A 58 26.41 5.41 4.30
N TRP A 59 25.45 4.48 4.42
CA TRP A 59 24.06 4.74 4.11
C TRP A 59 23.46 5.94 4.85
N TRP A 60 23.77 6.13 6.13
CA TRP A 60 23.26 7.27 6.91
C TRP A 60 23.71 8.61 6.31
N LYS A 61 25.01 8.72 6.01
CA LYS A 61 25.58 9.90 5.36
C LYS A 61 24.97 10.15 3.99
N TRP A 62 24.76 9.08 3.22
CA TRP A 62 24.10 9.15 1.91
C TRP A 62 22.65 9.62 2.03
N CYS A 63 21.89 9.18 3.03
CA CYS A 63 20.55 9.69 3.30
C CYS A 63 20.55 11.20 3.58
N LEU A 64 21.48 11.69 4.42
CA LEU A 64 21.60 13.12 4.69
C LEU A 64 21.93 13.93 3.42
N GLN A 65 22.73 13.38 2.52
CA GLN A 65 23.04 13.98 1.22
C GLN A 65 21.83 13.97 0.26
N ASN A 66 20.88 13.07 0.49
CA ASN A 66 19.62 12.93 -0.28
C ASN A 66 18.42 13.51 0.49
N ASN A 67 18.61 14.67 1.11
CA ASN A 67 17.58 15.48 1.76
C ASN A 67 16.83 14.76 2.90
N CYS A 68 17.47 13.84 3.58
CA CYS A 68 17.00 13.36 4.88
C CYS A 68 17.55 14.26 5.99
N VAL A 69 16.76 14.45 7.02
CA VAL A 69 17.13 15.19 8.23
C VAL A 69 16.97 14.32 9.47
N HIS A 70 17.60 14.70 10.57
CA HIS A 70 17.37 14.05 11.86
C HIS A 70 15.93 14.29 12.29
N GLY A 71 15.23 13.24 12.65
CA GLY A 71 13.90 13.30 13.23
C GLY A 71 13.97 13.43 14.75
N ASP A 72 12.87 13.87 15.36
CA ASP A 72 12.74 14.12 16.79
C ASP A 72 12.96 12.85 17.67
N TRP A 73 12.92 11.67 17.04
CA TRP A 73 13.07 10.36 17.68
C TRP A 73 14.43 9.69 17.42
N GLY A 74 15.44 10.45 17.03
CA GLY A 74 16.77 9.91 16.70
C GLY A 74 16.88 9.16 15.37
N GLY A 75 15.78 9.03 14.61
CA GLY A 75 15.76 8.47 13.26
C GLY A 75 15.99 9.51 12.18
N LEU A 76 15.78 9.11 10.92
CA LEU A 76 15.79 10.00 9.76
C LEU A 76 14.39 10.30 9.27
N VAL A 77 14.17 11.53 8.81
CA VAL A 77 12.96 11.98 8.12
C VAL A 77 13.34 12.48 6.74
N TYR A 78 12.67 11.97 5.70
CA TYR A 78 12.90 12.41 4.33
C TYR A 78 12.07 13.67 4.02
N ARG A 79 12.72 14.71 3.56
CA ARG A 79 12.09 15.94 3.06
C ARG A 79 12.11 15.91 1.54
N ALA A 80 11.08 15.30 0.94
CA ALA A 80 10.97 15.21 -0.51
C ALA A 80 10.83 16.61 -1.14
N SER A 81 11.56 16.84 -2.24
CA SER A 81 11.30 17.94 -3.18
C SER A 81 11.39 17.39 -4.61
N PRO A 82 10.78 18.04 -5.61
CA PRO A 82 10.83 17.58 -7.00
C PRO A 82 12.26 17.32 -7.49
N GLU A 83 13.20 18.22 -7.22
CA GLU A 83 14.58 18.10 -7.64
C GLU A 83 15.27 16.88 -7.00
N HIS A 84 15.01 16.61 -5.72
CA HIS A 84 15.59 15.44 -5.05
C HIS A 84 14.97 14.13 -5.52
N LEU A 85 13.68 14.12 -5.85
CA LEU A 85 13.01 12.95 -6.41
C LEU A 85 13.57 12.62 -7.80
N GLU A 86 13.75 13.62 -8.65
CA GLU A 86 14.38 13.48 -9.96
C GLU A 86 15.83 13.00 -9.84
N TYR A 87 16.60 13.57 -8.91
CA TYR A 87 17.97 13.13 -8.66
C TYR A 87 18.06 11.67 -8.22
N LEU A 88 17.16 11.22 -7.32
CA LEU A 88 17.07 9.82 -6.92
C LEU A 88 16.67 8.92 -8.09
N HIS A 89 15.73 9.35 -8.92
CA HIS A 89 15.37 8.66 -10.15
C HIS A 89 16.60 8.42 -11.03
N GLN A 90 17.35 9.46 -11.32
CA GLN A 90 18.57 9.37 -12.14
C GLN A 90 19.63 8.44 -11.53
N GLN A 91 19.84 8.47 -10.21
CA GLN A 91 20.79 7.57 -9.54
C GLN A 91 20.39 6.09 -9.70
N VAL A 92 19.11 5.76 -9.59
CA VAL A 92 18.63 4.38 -9.65
C VAL A 92 18.54 3.90 -11.09
N TYR A 93 17.88 4.66 -11.96
CA TYR A 93 17.64 4.26 -13.34
C TYR A 93 18.80 4.51 -14.29
N GLY A 94 19.84 5.21 -13.84
CA GLY A 94 21.16 5.14 -14.47
C GLY A 94 21.82 3.75 -14.37
N LYS A 95 21.30 2.85 -13.52
CA LYS A 95 21.79 1.47 -13.31
C LYS A 95 20.74 0.41 -13.56
N GLY A 96 19.58 0.78 -14.06
CA GLY A 96 18.44 -0.09 -14.28
C GLY A 96 17.65 0.27 -15.54
N SER A 97 16.60 -0.50 -15.78
CA SER A 97 15.65 -0.25 -16.87
C SER A 97 14.22 -0.33 -16.30
N ARG A 98 13.33 0.48 -16.83
CA ARG A 98 11.92 0.48 -16.49
C ARG A 98 11.06 0.57 -17.74
N ILE A 99 10.01 -0.24 -17.76
CA ILE A 99 8.93 -0.17 -18.74
C ILE A 99 7.68 0.28 -17.99
N ARG A 100 7.08 1.38 -18.42
CA ARG A 100 5.84 1.94 -17.84
C ARG A 100 4.64 1.49 -18.65
N VAL A 101 3.45 1.52 -18.06
CA VAL A 101 2.20 1.20 -18.78
C VAL A 101 2.05 2.06 -20.03
N LYS A 102 2.38 3.36 -19.95
CA LYS A 102 2.34 4.30 -21.08
C LYS A 102 3.37 4.04 -22.19
N ASP A 103 4.39 3.21 -21.93
CA ASP A 103 5.38 2.80 -22.94
C ASP A 103 4.94 1.57 -23.72
N LEU A 104 3.81 0.96 -23.35
CA LEU A 104 3.25 -0.22 -23.98
C LEU A 104 2.28 0.18 -25.11
N PRO A 105 2.01 -0.72 -26.07
CA PRO A 105 1.01 -0.46 -27.11
C PRO A 105 -0.37 -0.13 -26.52
N ASP A 106 -1.13 0.72 -27.23
CA ASP A 106 -2.50 1.05 -26.86
C ASP A 106 -3.35 -0.22 -26.69
N GLY A 107 -4.16 -0.27 -25.64
CA GLY A 107 -4.99 -1.42 -25.32
C GLY A 107 -4.28 -2.58 -24.60
N ALA A 108 -2.97 -2.49 -24.34
CA ALA A 108 -2.26 -3.51 -23.55
C ALA A 108 -2.81 -3.62 -22.12
N PHE A 109 -3.28 -2.52 -21.56
CA PHE A 109 -4.00 -2.44 -20.29
C PHE A 109 -5.36 -1.77 -20.49
N PRO A 110 -6.41 -2.18 -19.77
CA PRO A 110 -7.67 -1.44 -19.75
C PRO A 110 -7.50 -0.08 -19.04
N ASP A 111 -8.48 0.80 -19.19
CA ASP A 111 -8.50 2.04 -18.43
C ASP A 111 -8.57 1.76 -16.93
N SER A 112 -7.98 2.64 -16.14
CA SER A 112 -8.04 2.57 -14.68
C SER A 112 -8.31 3.94 -14.10
N VAL A 113 -9.27 3.98 -13.17
CA VAL A 113 -9.57 5.16 -12.36
C VAL A 113 -9.25 4.83 -10.92
N VAL A 114 -8.42 5.65 -10.29
CA VAL A 114 -8.07 5.51 -8.86
C VAL A 114 -8.57 6.76 -8.14
N GLU A 115 -9.46 6.57 -7.18
CA GLU A 115 -10.01 7.62 -6.34
C GLU A 115 -9.54 7.43 -4.90
N ALA A 116 -8.90 8.46 -4.33
CA ALA A 116 -8.53 8.48 -2.93
C ALA A 116 -9.35 9.58 -2.25
N ASN A 117 -10.51 9.21 -1.74
CA ASN A 117 -11.50 10.14 -1.22
C ASN A 117 -11.83 9.83 0.24
N THR A 118 -12.31 10.84 0.94
CA THR A 118 -12.98 10.70 2.23
C THR A 118 -14.44 10.38 2.02
N TYR A 119 -15.00 9.51 2.86
CA TYR A 119 -16.39 9.07 2.82
C TYR A 119 -17.02 9.24 4.19
N GLN A 120 -18.28 9.65 4.22
CA GLN A 120 -19.04 9.76 5.47
C GLN A 120 -19.22 8.38 6.10
N LEU A 121 -18.96 8.29 7.40
CA LEU A 121 -19.31 7.13 8.18
C LEU A 121 -20.84 7.09 8.43
N ASN A 122 -21.36 5.91 8.76
CA ASN A 122 -22.80 5.71 8.91
C ASN A 122 -23.41 6.48 10.06
N SER A 123 -22.62 6.88 11.06
CA SER A 123 -23.07 7.72 12.15
C SER A 123 -22.02 8.77 12.52
N LYS A 124 -22.52 9.89 13.07
CA LYS A 124 -21.64 10.93 13.62
C LYS A 124 -20.81 10.40 14.81
N SER A 125 -21.39 9.49 15.59
CA SER A 125 -20.71 8.82 16.71
C SER A 125 -19.48 8.05 16.24
N ASP A 126 -19.55 7.37 15.09
CA ASP A 126 -18.39 6.62 14.54
C ASP A 126 -17.27 7.58 14.12
N SER A 127 -17.58 8.76 13.58
CA SER A 127 -16.59 9.78 13.24
C SER A 127 -15.92 10.36 14.49
N GLU A 128 -16.70 10.65 15.53
CA GLU A 128 -16.18 11.12 16.82
C GLU A 128 -15.28 10.06 17.48
N GLU A 129 -15.64 8.78 17.37
CA GLU A 129 -14.83 7.67 17.89
C GLU A 129 -13.52 7.50 17.13
N VAL A 130 -13.50 7.70 15.80
CA VAL A 130 -12.24 7.71 15.01
C VAL A 130 -11.31 8.82 15.52
N ASP A 131 -11.80 10.04 15.71
CA ASP A 131 -10.99 11.15 16.20
C ASP A 131 -10.48 10.92 17.63
N LEU A 132 -11.32 10.34 18.49
CA LEU A 132 -10.93 9.97 19.85
C LEU A 132 -9.77 8.96 19.84
N LEU A 133 -9.89 7.88 19.07
CA LEU A 133 -8.86 6.85 18.97
C LEU A 133 -7.50 7.41 18.49
N TYR A 134 -7.52 8.33 17.53
CA TYR A 134 -6.28 8.97 17.09
C TYR A 134 -5.73 9.97 18.12
N THR A 135 -6.61 10.66 18.86
CA THR A 135 -6.21 11.56 19.96
C THR A 135 -5.54 10.77 21.08
N GLU A 136 -6.17 9.70 21.56
CA GLU A 136 -5.62 8.81 22.58
C GLU A 136 -4.28 8.20 22.13
N MET A 137 -4.18 7.77 20.89
CA MET A 137 -2.92 7.29 20.32
C MET A 137 -1.82 8.34 20.38
N ASN A 138 -2.12 9.59 20.00
CA ASN A 138 -1.14 10.68 19.98
C ASN A 138 -0.73 11.08 21.41
N GLU A 139 -1.66 11.09 22.38
CA GLU A 139 -1.39 11.36 23.80
C GLU A 139 -0.52 10.26 24.40
N GLU A 140 -0.82 8.99 24.13
CA GLU A 140 -0.04 7.85 24.61
C GLU A 140 1.38 7.88 24.01
N LEU A 141 1.52 8.18 22.72
CA LEU A 141 2.81 8.38 22.08
C LEU A 141 3.58 9.57 22.67
N ALA A 142 2.90 10.68 22.95
CA ALA A 142 3.51 11.87 23.60
C ALA A 142 4.00 11.54 25.02
N SER A 143 3.22 10.79 25.79
CA SER A 143 3.61 10.34 27.13
C SER A 143 4.85 9.44 27.12
N LEU A 144 4.96 8.57 26.13
CA LEU A 144 6.17 7.74 25.95
C LEU A 144 7.40 8.60 25.61
N ARG A 145 7.20 9.67 24.87
CA ARG A 145 8.29 10.64 24.56
C ARG A 145 8.84 11.32 25.79
N ALA A 146 7.98 11.62 26.76
CA ALA A 146 8.38 12.29 27.99
C ALA A 146 9.13 11.37 28.96
N ARG A 147 9.11 10.04 28.77
CA ARG A 147 9.86 9.08 29.58
C ARG A 147 11.34 9.06 29.16
N THR A 148 12.24 8.93 30.09
CA THR A 148 13.69 8.84 29.83
C THR A 148 14.02 7.60 28.98
N GLN A 149 14.97 7.75 28.05
CA GLN A 149 15.35 6.73 27.04
C GLN A 149 15.80 5.37 27.62
N GLU A 150 16.13 5.28 28.91
CA GLU A 150 16.66 4.05 29.50
C GLU A 150 15.60 2.95 29.73
N ASP A 151 14.30 3.30 29.81
CA ASP A 151 13.20 2.37 30.09
C ASP A 151 12.20 2.20 28.92
N ALA A 152 12.47 2.75 27.75
CA ALA A 152 11.54 2.73 26.64
C ALA A 152 11.65 1.44 25.82
N ASP A 153 10.61 0.60 25.88
CA ASP A 153 10.43 -0.51 24.94
C ASP A 153 10.28 0.04 23.50
N PRO A 154 11.20 -0.24 22.58
CA PRO A 154 11.16 0.29 21.23
C PRO A 154 9.98 -0.25 20.39
N GLU A 155 9.30 -1.33 20.82
CA GLU A 155 8.14 -1.90 20.14
C GLU A 155 6.82 -1.27 20.59
N LEU A 156 6.79 -0.61 21.74
CA LEU A 156 5.58 -0.05 22.32
C LEU A 156 4.92 1.04 21.44
N PRO A 157 5.64 2.01 20.83
CA PRO A 157 5.03 2.98 19.94
C PRO A 157 4.33 2.36 18.73
N LEU A 158 4.93 1.33 18.14
CA LEU A 158 4.33 0.61 17.01
C LEU A 158 3.04 -0.11 17.42
N THR A 159 3.04 -0.74 18.57
CA THR A 159 1.88 -1.46 19.12
C THR A 159 0.70 -0.51 19.36
N ILE A 160 0.94 0.67 19.93
CA ILE A 160 -0.08 1.72 20.14
C ILE A 160 -0.70 2.13 18.79
N MET A 161 0.15 2.43 17.83
CA MET A 161 -0.30 2.83 16.48
C MET A 161 -1.10 1.73 15.78
N LEU A 162 -0.70 0.46 15.90
CA LEU A 162 -1.40 -0.65 15.28
C LEU A 162 -2.78 -0.88 15.91
N ARG A 163 -2.89 -0.77 17.23
CA ARG A 163 -4.17 -0.92 17.96
C ARG A 163 -5.19 0.14 17.53
N ALA A 164 -4.80 1.41 17.54
CA ALA A 164 -5.69 2.50 17.13
C ALA A 164 -6.18 2.30 15.68
N ARG A 165 -5.29 1.94 14.77
CA ARG A 165 -5.63 1.70 13.36
C ARG A 165 -6.56 0.51 13.15
N GLN A 166 -6.38 -0.57 13.93
CA GLN A 166 -7.25 -1.73 13.86
C GLN A 166 -8.67 -1.36 14.26
N GLN A 167 -8.84 -0.58 15.32
CA GLN A 167 -10.15 -0.11 15.76
C GLN A 167 -10.78 0.83 14.75
N VAL A 168 -10.03 1.80 14.22
CA VAL A 168 -10.52 2.72 13.17
C VAL A 168 -10.93 1.95 11.90
N GLU A 169 -10.16 0.95 11.46
CA GLU A 169 -10.54 0.15 10.29
C GLU A 169 -11.83 -0.63 10.57
N LEU A 170 -12.01 -1.15 11.77
CA LEU A 170 -13.23 -1.88 12.16
C LEU A 170 -14.47 -0.97 12.16
N LEU A 171 -14.34 0.28 12.61
CA LEU A 171 -15.42 1.29 12.56
C LEU A 171 -15.87 1.60 11.13
N LYS A 172 -14.99 1.46 10.14
CA LYS A 172 -15.31 1.63 8.72
C LYS A 172 -15.96 0.40 8.08
N ALA A 173 -16.09 -0.74 8.77
CA ALA A 173 -16.67 -1.95 8.21
C ALA A 173 -18.10 -1.74 7.62
N PRO A 174 -19.03 -1.00 8.28
CA PRO A 174 -20.33 -0.71 7.68
C PRO A 174 -20.28 0.08 6.37
N LEU A 175 -19.32 1.02 6.24
CA LEU A 175 -19.10 1.78 5.01
C LEU A 175 -18.64 0.85 3.87
N PHE A 176 -17.65 -0.02 4.12
CA PHE A 176 -17.24 -1.03 3.15
C PHE A 176 -18.40 -1.93 2.72
N VAL A 177 -19.24 -2.37 3.66
CA VAL A 177 -20.44 -3.18 3.36
C VAL A 177 -21.39 -2.43 2.44
N SER A 178 -21.68 -1.15 2.68
CA SER A 178 -22.53 -0.34 1.80
C SER A 178 -21.93 -0.26 0.39
N MET A 179 -20.66 0.10 0.25
CA MET A 179 -20.00 0.19 -1.05
C MET A 179 -19.97 -1.16 -1.78
N ILE A 180 -19.74 -2.26 -1.07
CA ILE A 180 -19.79 -3.62 -1.66
C ILE A 180 -21.18 -3.88 -2.24
N LYS A 181 -22.23 -3.67 -1.47
CA LYS A 181 -23.63 -3.95 -1.88
C LYS A 181 -24.02 -3.11 -3.09
N ASP A 182 -23.63 -1.84 -3.13
CA ASP A 182 -23.91 -0.95 -4.26
C ASP A 182 -23.23 -1.44 -5.54
N HIS A 183 -21.94 -1.76 -5.49
CA HIS A 183 -21.22 -2.24 -6.67
C HIS A 183 -21.66 -3.63 -7.13
N VAL A 184 -22.00 -4.54 -6.20
CA VAL A 184 -22.56 -5.86 -6.53
C VAL A 184 -23.92 -5.71 -7.20
N LYS A 185 -24.78 -4.81 -6.70
CA LYS A 185 -26.06 -4.48 -7.31
C LYS A 185 -25.91 -3.93 -8.73
N ASP A 186 -24.85 -3.18 -9.00
CA ASP A 186 -24.48 -2.68 -10.33
C ASP A 186 -23.86 -3.76 -11.25
N GLY A 187 -23.86 -5.03 -10.85
CA GLY A 187 -23.32 -6.14 -11.64
C GLY A 187 -21.80 -6.24 -11.67
N LYS A 188 -21.09 -5.55 -10.78
CA LYS A 188 -19.64 -5.57 -10.68
C LYS A 188 -19.15 -6.64 -9.70
N SER A 189 -17.90 -7.08 -9.82
CA SER A 189 -17.22 -7.86 -8.79
C SER A 189 -16.26 -7.00 -8.01
N VAL A 190 -16.22 -7.22 -6.67
CA VAL A 190 -15.51 -6.33 -5.75
C VAL A 190 -14.36 -7.05 -5.06
N ALA A 191 -13.14 -6.50 -5.19
CA ALA A 191 -11.96 -6.91 -4.45
C ALA A 191 -11.72 -5.94 -3.29
N VAL A 192 -11.78 -6.41 -2.06
CA VAL A 192 -11.58 -5.57 -0.86
C VAL A 192 -10.23 -5.88 -0.25
N PHE A 193 -9.43 -4.83 0.01
CA PHE A 193 -8.12 -4.96 0.64
C PHE A 193 -8.12 -4.26 2.00
N LEU A 194 -7.88 -5.03 3.04
CA LEU A 194 -7.95 -4.60 4.44
C LEU A 194 -6.59 -4.86 5.14
N ASN A 195 -6.31 -4.11 6.18
CA ASN A 195 -5.09 -4.33 6.96
C ASN A 195 -5.24 -5.48 7.97
N TYR A 196 -6.45 -5.71 8.50
CA TYR A 196 -6.70 -6.61 9.62
C TYR A 196 -7.73 -7.68 9.29
N LYS A 197 -7.49 -8.91 9.79
CA LYS A 197 -8.40 -10.06 9.62
C LYS A 197 -9.74 -9.86 10.34
N GLU A 198 -9.73 -9.18 11.46
CA GLU A 198 -10.93 -8.89 12.25
C GLU A 198 -11.92 -8.07 11.42
N THR A 199 -11.44 -7.04 10.74
CA THR A 199 -12.28 -6.23 9.83
C THR A 199 -12.79 -7.06 8.64
N LEU A 200 -11.93 -7.93 8.09
CA LEU A 200 -12.30 -8.82 7.00
C LEU A 200 -13.47 -9.71 7.40
N PHE A 201 -13.41 -10.37 8.54
CA PHE A 201 -14.49 -11.24 9.02
C PHE A 201 -15.74 -10.45 9.43
N ALA A 202 -15.57 -9.28 10.05
CA ALA A 202 -16.70 -8.40 10.38
C ALA A 202 -17.49 -7.93 9.14
N ILE A 203 -16.82 -7.70 8.01
CA ILE A 203 -17.46 -7.41 6.72
C ILE A 203 -18.13 -8.67 6.19
N ALA A 204 -17.43 -9.82 6.21
CA ALA A 204 -17.93 -11.09 5.69
C ALA A 204 -19.27 -11.52 6.32
N GLU A 205 -19.41 -11.33 7.62
CA GLU A 205 -20.66 -11.58 8.37
C GLU A 205 -21.81 -10.69 7.91
N ARG A 206 -21.54 -9.43 7.53
CA ARG A 206 -22.56 -8.46 7.11
C ARG A 206 -23.00 -8.58 5.65
N ILE A 207 -22.34 -9.45 4.88
CA ILE A 207 -22.64 -9.75 3.48
C ILE A 207 -22.83 -11.26 3.27
N GLU A 208 -23.47 -11.96 4.22
CA GLU A 208 -23.67 -13.42 4.17
C GLU A 208 -24.36 -13.88 2.88
N GLU A 209 -25.29 -13.07 2.38
CA GLU A 209 -26.07 -13.33 1.18
C GLU A 209 -25.26 -13.25 -0.14
N ILE A 210 -24.07 -12.66 -0.13
CA ILE A 210 -23.22 -12.47 -1.32
C ILE A 210 -22.18 -13.58 -1.40
N PRO A 211 -22.07 -14.32 -2.52
CA PRO A 211 -20.99 -15.28 -2.74
C PRO A 211 -19.62 -14.60 -2.65
N LYS A 212 -18.76 -15.09 -1.77
CA LYS A 212 -17.48 -14.45 -1.46
C LYS A 212 -16.34 -15.44 -1.30
N SER A 213 -15.15 -14.96 -1.57
CA SER A 213 -13.86 -15.61 -1.42
C SER A 213 -12.96 -14.86 -0.44
N TYR A 214 -11.91 -15.51 0.06
CA TYR A 214 -11.02 -14.95 1.09
C TYR A 214 -9.54 -15.15 0.76
N ILE A 215 -8.71 -14.14 1.06
CA ILE A 215 -7.25 -14.22 1.01
C ILE A 215 -6.64 -13.63 2.27
N HIS A 216 -6.12 -14.47 3.16
CA HIS A 216 -5.46 -14.03 4.38
C HIS A 216 -4.29 -14.94 4.79
N GLY A 217 -3.51 -14.50 5.80
CA GLY A 217 -2.22 -15.13 6.14
C GLY A 217 -2.30 -16.58 6.62
N ASP A 218 -3.42 -17.01 7.19
CA ASP A 218 -3.55 -18.33 7.82
C ASP A 218 -3.90 -19.44 6.81
N GLN A 219 -4.23 -19.10 5.56
CA GLN A 219 -4.60 -20.06 4.53
C GLN A 219 -3.38 -20.74 3.93
N LYS A 220 -3.57 -22.01 3.56
CA LYS A 220 -2.62 -22.75 2.71
C LYS A 220 -2.66 -22.20 1.27
N ASP A 221 -1.56 -22.39 0.53
CA ASP A 221 -1.47 -21.91 -0.85
C ASP A 221 -2.54 -22.56 -1.77
N SER A 222 -2.88 -23.84 -1.54
CA SER A 222 -3.95 -24.52 -2.29
C SER A 222 -5.33 -23.91 -2.07
N GLU A 223 -5.63 -23.46 -0.86
CA GLU A 223 -6.88 -22.79 -0.51
C GLU A 223 -6.95 -21.44 -1.20
N ARG A 224 -5.85 -20.65 -1.13
CA ARG A 224 -5.76 -19.35 -1.81
C ARG A 224 -5.97 -19.45 -3.32
N ILE A 225 -5.37 -20.46 -3.96
CA ILE A 225 -5.54 -20.71 -5.40
C ILE A 225 -7.00 -20.97 -5.72
N SER A 226 -7.68 -21.81 -4.92
CA SER A 226 -9.11 -22.10 -5.10
C SER A 226 -9.97 -20.85 -4.97
N GLU A 227 -9.73 -20.02 -3.96
CA GLU A 227 -10.46 -18.77 -3.71
C GLU A 227 -10.28 -17.75 -4.87
N ILE A 228 -9.07 -17.65 -5.40
CA ILE A 228 -8.78 -16.81 -6.57
C ILE A 228 -9.50 -17.35 -7.81
N ASP A 229 -9.46 -18.65 -8.03
CA ASP A 229 -10.15 -19.30 -9.16
C ASP A 229 -11.67 -19.08 -9.12
N ASP A 230 -12.28 -19.18 -7.94
CA ASP A 230 -13.72 -18.96 -7.76
C ASP A 230 -14.10 -17.50 -8.05
N PHE A 231 -13.27 -16.53 -7.65
CA PHE A 231 -13.46 -15.14 -8.01
C PHE A 231 -13.24 -14.87 -9.50
N GLN A 232 -12.19 -15.45 -10.10
CA GLN A 232 -11.91 -15.28 -11.52
C GLN A 232 -12.96 -15.92 -12.44
N ARG A 233 -13.59 -17.00 -12.00
CA ARG A 233 -14.69 -17.68 -12.73
C ARG A 233 -16.06 -17.11 -12.40
N ASP A 234 -16.12 -15.96 -11.72
CA ASP A 234 -17.36 -15.28 -11.31
C ASP A 234 -18.31 -16.13 -10.43
N LYS A 235 -17.80 -17.17 -9.77
CA LYS A 235 -18.54 -17.95 -8.77
C LYS A 235 -18.73 -17.15 -7.48
N SER A 236 -17.72 -16.39 -7.07
CA SER A 236 -17.81 -15.37 -6.03
C SER A 236 -17.82 -13.97 -6.63
N GLN A 237 -18.66 -13.09 -6.08
CA GLN A 237 -18.75 -11.69 -6.52
C GLN A 237 -17.86 -10.77 -5.71
N VAL A 238 -17.47 -11.19 -4.51
CA VAL A 238 -16.61 -10.43 -3.60
C VAL A 238 -15.41 -11.28 -3.24
N ILE A 239 -14.23 -10.69 -3.22
CA ILE A 239 -13.04 -11.28 -2.61
C ILE A 239 -12.50 -10.36 -1.54
N LEU A 240 -12.40 -10.86 -0.31
CA LEU A 240 -11.90 -10.13 0.85
C LEU A 240 -10.44 -10.53 1.11
N CYS A 241 -9.53 -9.57 1.01
CA CYS A 241 -8.09 -9.80 1.11
C CYS A 241 -7.47 -9.02 2.27
N THR A 242 -6.58 -9.62 3.03
CA THR A 242 -5.63 -8.80 3.79
C THR A 242 -4.55 -8.25 2.86
N LEU A 243 -4.15 -6.99 3.03
CA LEU A 243 -3.12 -6.33 2.20
C LEU A 243 -1.82 -7.12 2.16
N SER A 244 -1.41 -7.69 3.29
CA SER A 244 -0.19 -8.49 3.39
C SER A 244 -0.23 -9.80 2.59
N ALA A 245 -1.40 -10.42 2.45
CA ALA A 245 -1.57 -11.68 1.72
C ALA A 245 -2.07 -11.47 0.28
N GLY A 246 -3.01 -10.53 0.06
CA GLY A 246 -3.61 -10.24 -1.25
C GLY A 246 -2.81 -9.22 -2.07
N GLY A 247 -1.93 -8.45 -1.43
CA GLY A 247 -1.09 -7.47 -2.11
C GLY A 247 0.05 -8.07 -2.96
N VAL A 248 0.31 -9.37 -2.91
CA VAL A 248 1.46 -9.99 -3.57
C VAL A 248 1.06 -11.22 -4.39
N GLY A 249 1.49 -11.25 -5.66
CA GLY A 249 1.47 -12.45 -6.50
C GLY A 249 0.11 -12.90 -7.04
N ILE A 250 -1.00 -12.21 -6.74
CA ILE A 250 -2.33 -12.59 -7.23
C ILE A 250 -2.82 -11.67 -8.34
N ASN A 251 -3.68 -12.19 -9.20
CA ASN A 251 -4.33 -11.43 -10.26
C ASN A 251 -5.84 -11.52 -10.07
N LEU A 252 -6.50 -10.36 -9.99
CA LEU A 252 -7.95 -10.25 -9.76
C LEU A 252 -8.66 -9.41 -10.83
N HIS A 253 -7.98 -9.14 -11.95
CA HIS A 253 -8.54 -8.40 -13.07
C HIS A 253 -9.64 -9.19 -13.79
N ASP A 254 -10.51 -8.51 -14.50
CA ASP A 254 -11.54 -9.15 -15.30
C ASP A 254 -10.94 -9.84 -16.52
N ILE A 255 -10.97 -11.17 -16.54
CA ILE A 255 -10.48 -12.00 -17.65
C ILE A 255 -11.58 -12.43 -18.62
N ASN A 256 -12.85 -12.31 -18.22
CA ASN A 256 -13.99 -12.82 -18.96
C ASN A 256 -14.74 -11.71 -19.73
N GLY A 257 -14.68 -10.45 -19.22
CA GLY A 257 -15.46 -9.32 -19.73
C GLY A 257 -16.92 -9.33 -19.28
N THR A 258 -17.27 -10.18 -18.30
CA THR A 258 -18.64 -10.37 -17.83
C THR A 258 -18.97 -9.49 -16.63
N ARG A 259 -17.99 -9.19 -15.79
CA ARG A 259 -18.14 -8.41 -14.56
C ARG A 259 -16.98 -7.46 -14.36
N PRO A 260 -17.16 -6.14 -14.61
CA PRO A 260 -16.14 -5.15 -14.30
C PRO A 260 -15.65 -5.25 -12.86
N ARG A 261 -14.36 -5.05 -12.65
CA ARG A 261 -13.73 -5.18 -11.33
C ARG A 261 -13.66 -3.83 -10.62
N VAL A 262 -14.01 -3.84 -9.36
CA VAL A 262 -13.85 -2.70 -8.44
C VAL A 262 -12.94 -3.12 -7.30
N SER A 263 -12.01 -2.27 -6.88
CA SER A 263 -11.30 -2.47 -5.63
C SER A 263 -11.66 -1.42 -4.59
N LEU A 264 -11.89 -1.87 -3.37
CA LEU A 264 -12.05 -1.04 -2.19
C LEU A 264 -10.85 -1.29 -1.28
N ILE A 265 -10.08 -0.26 -0.99
CA ILE A 265 -8.78 -0.41 -0.31
C ILE A 265 -8.80 0.41 0.97
N SER A 266 -8.60 -0.24 2.11
CA SER A 266 -8.33 0.44 3.36
C SER A 266 -6.93 1.07 3.31
N PRO A 267 -6.76 2.32 3.77
CA PRO A 267 -5.48 2.99 3.71
C PRO A 267 -4.41 2.25 4.51
N SER A 268 -3.23 2.11 3.91
CA SER A 268 -2.05 1.56 4.55
C SER A 268 -0.95 2.61 4.63
N PHE A 269 -0.14 2.56 5.68
CA PHE A 269 1.06 3.40 5.79
C PHE A 269 2.19 2.97 4.87
N SER A 270 2.12 1.74 4.37
CA SER A 270 2.99 1.26 3.31
C SER A 270 2.40 1.67 1.96
N ALA A 271 2.92 2.75 1.40
CA ALA A 271 2.54 3.18 0.06
C ALA A 271 2.87 2.11 -1.01
N ILE A 272 3.87 1.27 -0.75
CA ILE A 272 4.24 0.15 -1.62
C ILE A 272 3.14 -0.90 -1.62
N ASP A 273 2.64 -1.32 -0.45
CA ASP A 273 1.57 -2.32 -0.35
C ASP A 273 0.29 -1.80 -0.99
N LEU A 274 0.00 -0.50 -0.79
CA LEU A 274 -1.12 0.17 -1.43
C LEU A 274 -0.98 0.18 -2.96
N LYS A 275 0.19 0.54 -3.49
CA LYS A 275 0.47 0.51 -4.94
C LYS A 275 0.36 -0.91 -5.50
N GLN A 276 0.77 -1.92 -4.75
CA GLN A 276 0.60 -3.32 -5.14
C GLN A 276 -0.86 -3.74 -5.17
N ALA A 277 -1.67 -3.35 -4.19
CA ALA A 277 -3.11 -3.62 -4.17
C ALA A 277 -3.80 -3.00 -5.40
N LEU A 278 -3.48 -1.73 -5.72
CA LEU A 278 -3.97 -1.05 -6.92
C LEU A 278 -3.63 -1.81 -8.22
N GLY A 279 -2.50 -2.51 -8.27
CA GLY A 279 -2.13 -3.32 -9.42
C GLY A 279 -2.83 -4.69 -9.51
N ARG A 280 -3.73 -5.09 -8.59
CA ARG A 280 -4.33 -6.44 -8.61
C ARG A 280 -5.49 -6.59 -9.57
N ILE A 281 -6.32 -5.57 -9.70
CA ILE A 281 -7.46 -5.57 -10.64
C ILE A 281 -7.14 -4.87 -11.97
N HIS A 282 -6.03 -4.13 -12.05
CA HIS A 282 -5.55 -3.46 -13.26
C HIS A 282 -4.32 -4.20 -13.81
N ARG A 283 -4.54 -5.01 -14.83
CA ARG A 283 -3.52 -5.90 -15.43
C ARG A 283 -3.61 -5.93 -16.94
N ALA A 284 -2.49 -6.26 -17.59
CA ALA A 284 -2.46 -6.55 -19.02
C ALA A 284 -3.44 -7.67 -19.36
N GLY A 285 -4.21 -7.48 -20.42
CA GLY A 285 -5.24 -8.42 -20.88
C GLY A 285 -6.56 -8.35 -20.12
N GLY A 286 -6.72 -7.41 -19.17
CA GLY A 286 -8.01 -7.11 -18.55
C GLY A 286 -9.05 -6.70 -19.61
N LYS A 287 -10.29 -7.15 -19.42
CA LYS A 287 -11.39 -7.00 -20.39
C LYS A 287 -12.31 -5.82 -20.08
N SER A 288 -12.22 -5.26 -18.87
CA SER A 288 -13.02 -4.11 -18.44
C SER A 288 -12.15 -3.08 -17.72
N PRO A 289 -12.57 -1.79 -17.69
CA PRO A 289 -11.94 -0.77 -16.88
C PRO A 289 -11.89 -1.16 -15.39
N ALA A 290 -10.82 -0.74 -14.69
CA ALA A 290 -10.64 -0.96 -13.26
C ALA A 290 -11.03 0.31 -12.50
N LEU A 291 -11.99 0.20 -11.58
CA LEU A 291 -12.37 1.27 -10.64
C LEU A 291 -11.77 0.96 -9.28
N GLN A 292 -11.03 1.89 -8.71
CA GLN A 292 -10.24 1.64 -7.51
C GLN A 292 -10.43 2.76 -6.50
N TYR A 293 -10.90 2.44 -5.30
CA TYR A 293 -11.21 3.39 -4.24
C TYR A 293 -10.31 3.16 -3.03
N ILE A 294 -9.60 4.20 -2.60
CA ILE A 294 -8.90 4.22 -1.31
C ILE A 294 -9.82 4.95 -0.34
N VAL A 295 -10.30 4.24 0.69
CA VAL A 295 -11.43 4.65 1.51
C VAL A 295 -10.95 5.25 2.84
N PHE A 296 -11.10 6.56 3.00
CA PHE A 296 -10.82 7.29 4.23
C PHE A 296 -12.13 7.75 4.88
N ALA A 297 -12.13 7.96 6.20
CA ALA A 297 -13.27 8.54 6.90
C ALA A 297 -13.30 10.07 6.73
N GLU A 298 -14.45 10.61 6.28
CA GLU A 298 -14.68 12.06 6.13
C GLU A 298 -14.90 12.71 7.50
N ASP A 299 -14.54 13.99 7.60
CA ASP A 299 -14.66 14.78 8.82
C ASP A 299 -13.93 14.19 10.03
N THR A 300 -12.81 13.51 9.79
CA THR A 300 -11.93 12.94 10.81
C THR A 300 -10.46 13.24 10.48
N ILE A 301 -9.56 12.92 11.41
CA ILE A 301 -8.10 13.02 11.20
C ILE A 301 -7.61 12.16 10.01
N GLU A 302 -8.41 11.21 9.52
CA GLU A 302 -8.05 10.43 8.32
C GLU A 302 -7.93 11.31 7.06
N ALA A 303 -8.51 12.50 7.04
CA ALA A 303 -8.28 13.46 5.95
C ALA A 303 -6.79 13.83 5.84
N ASP A 304 -6.12 14.07 6.97
CA ASP A 304 -4.67 14.32 7.00
C ASP A 304 -3.85 13.09 6.62
N VAL A 305 -4.33 11.89 6.98
CA VAL A 305 -3.71 10.62 6.56
C VAL A 305 -3.84 10.45 5.05
N CYS A 306 -4.98 10.80 4.48
CA CYS A 306 -5.21 10.80 3.03
C CYS A 306 -4.16 11.65 2.30
N GLU A 307 -3.94 12.88 2.72
CA GLU A 307 -2.94 13.77 2.12
C GLU A 307 -1.49 13.22 2.26
N LYS A 308 -1.17 12.61 3.39
CA LYS A 308 0.14 11.96 3.58
C LYS A 308 0.33 10.75 2.66
N VAL A 309 -0.71 9.94 2.46
CA VAL A 309 -0.69 8.78 1.55
C VAL A 309 -0.55 9.24 0.10
N LYS A 310 -1.34 10.23 -0.33
CA LYS A 310 -1.24 10.85 -1.66
C LYS A 310 0.20 11.30 -1.94
N ARG A 311 0.81 12.06 -1.02
CA ARG A 311 2.19 12.51 -1.17
C ARG A 311 3.19 11.36 -1.30
N LYS A 312 3.03 10.28 -0.53
CA LYS A 312 3.92 9.10 -0.63
C LYS A 312 3.76 8.39 -1.97
N LEU A 313 2.53 8.25 -2.48
CA LEU A 313 2.28 7.67 -3.80
C LEU A 313 2.91 8.52 -4.91
N THR A 314 2.75 9.84 -4.84
CA THR A 314 3.41 10.79 -5.75
C THR A 314 4.94 10.63 -5.71
N ASN A 315 5.54 10.52 -4.53
CA ASN A 315 6.99 10.30 -4.41
C ASN A 315 7.44 8.99 -5.10
N ILE A 316 6.67 7.92 -4.93
CA ILE A 316 6.96 6.63 -5.59
C ILE A 316 6.92 6.80 -7.11
N ASP A 317 5.90 7.49 -7.65
CA ASP A 317 5.75 7.68 -9.08
C ASP A 317 6.86 8.57 -9.66
N MET A 318 7.20 9.66 -8.98
CA MET A 318 8.32 10.52 -9.37
C MET A 318 9.66 9.78 -9.36
N ILE A 319 9.95 9.00 -8.31
CA ILE A 319 11.20 8.24 -8.24
C ILE A 319 11.24 7.14 -9.30
N ASN A 320 10.12 6.44 -9.54
CA ASN A 320 10.09 5.33 -10.50
C ASN A 320 10.04 5.82 -11.95
N ASP A 321 9.20 6.78 -12.25
CA ASP A 321 8.80 7.11 -13.62
C ASP A 321 9.20 8.53 -14.03
N ASN A 322 9.72 9.33 -13.11
CA ASN A 322 9.94 10.77 -13.25
C ASN A 322 8.68 11.49 -13.76
N ASP A 323 7.53 11.02 -13.32
CA ASP A 323 6.22 11.48 -13.75
C ASP A 323 5.19 11.18 -12.65
N VAL A 324 4.14 11.97 -12.57
CA VAL A 324 3.00 11.70 -11.68
C VAL A 324 1.98 10.90 -12.46
N THR A 325 1.94 9.60 -12.27
CA THR A 325 0.92 8.76 -12.88
C THR A 325 -0.43 9.06 -12.23
N LEU A 326 -1.42 9.35 -13.05
CA LEU A 326 -2.78 9.76 -12.77
C LEU A 326 -3.47 8.95 -11.64
N ILE A 327 -3.24 9.35 -10.42
CA ILE A 327 -4.23 9.16 -9.37
C ILE A 327 -5.04 10.47 -9.39
N ASP A 328 -6.27 10.44 -9.89
CA ASP A 328 -7.14 11.61 -9.85
C ASP A 328 -7.58 11.86 -8.42
N PHE A 329 -6.85 12.75 -7.75
CA PHE A 329 -7.12 13.13 -6.37
C PHE A 329 -8.18 14.26 -6.26
N ASN A 330 -8.77 14.69 -7.37
CA ASN A 330 -9.58 15.91 -7.43
C ASN A 330 -11.06 15.70 -7.72
N SER A 331 -11.54 14.47 -7.90
CA SER A 331 -12.97 14.24 -8.10
C SER A 331 -13.72 14.31 -6.76
N ASN A 332 -14.04 15.51 -6.34
CA ASN A 332 -15.03 15.72 -5.29
C ASN A 332 -16.42 15.41 -5.89
N PRO A 333 -17.14 14.37 -5.47
CA PRO A 333 -18.41 13.97 -6.09
C PRO A 333 -19.53 15.01 -5.91
N LYS A 334 -19.30 16.11 -5.18
CA LYS A 334 -20.28 17.19 -4.98
C LYS A 334 -20.44 18.15 -6.19
N ASN A 335 -19.74 17.93 -7.31
CA ASN A 335 -19.83 18.79 -8.51
C ASN A 335 -20.27 18.04 -9.78
N LYS A 336 -21.08 16.99 -9.65
CA LYS A 336 -21.84 16.43 -10.80
C LYS A 336 -23.30 16.24 -10.45
#